data_6564fa882e8bb013439c5878ee1f542d
#
_entry.id   6564fa882e8bb013439c5878ee1f542d
#
_cell.length_a   1.000
_cell.length_b   1.000
_cell.length_c   1.000
_cell.angle_alpha   90.00
_cell.angle_beta   90.00
_cell.angle_gamma   90.00
#
_symmetry.space_group_name_H-M   'P 1'
#
loop_
_entity.id
_entity.type
_entity.pdbx_description
1 polymer ?
#
loop_
_entity_poly.entity_id
_entity_poly.type
_entity_poly.pdbx_seq_one_letter_code
_entity_poly.pdbx_strand_id
1 'polypeptide(L)'
;MNTQFISIPFQPPLAETMTMLKIDPEMEDEFRDVYEECISVACPKAVFCLVSVYQEQNQTVIGEERFLSRIMQVNMQKVGRAFPYAVSCGRELYELAQSKTDPLERWWVDCFSQYAMRAVDKEMTRVLTETYRLGHTARMNPGSLPDFPITCQRALFRLLGDGAAKIGLELTSTCLM
;
A
#
# COMPACT_ATOMS: atom_id res chain seq x y z
N MET A 1 -19.39 0.30 -5.72
CA MET A 1 -18.84 0.04 -4.36
C MET A 1 -18.47 1.35 -3.69
N ASN A 2 -18.64 1.46 -2.37
CA ASN A 2 -18.26 2.68 -1.66
C ASN A 2 -16.80 2.54 -1.20
N THR A 3 -15.88 3.17 -1.90
CA THR A 3 -14.46 3.23 -1.53
C THR A 3 -14.23 4.34 -0.50
N GLN A 4 -13.41 4.05 0.50
CA GLN A 4 -12.99 5.01 1.52
C GLN A 4 -11.51 5.36 1.32
N PHE A 5 -11.17 6.60 1.64
CA PHE A 5 -9.83 7.14 1.45
C PHE A 5 -9.25 7.58 2.78
N ILE A 6 -7.97 7.35 2.94
CA ILE A 6 -7.16 7.87 4.03
C ILE A 6 -5.99 8.62 3.43
N SER A 7 -5.73 9.81 3.93
CA SER A 7 -4.51 10.57 3.66
C SER A 7 -4.00 11.10 4.98
N ILE A 8 -2.71 11.05 5.18
CA ILE A 8 -2.07 11.55 6.39
C ILE A 8 -1.00 12.56 6.04
N PRO A 9 -0.81 13.64 6.83
CA PRO A 9 0.39 14.42 6.76
C PRO A 9 1.57 13.54 7.18
N PHE A 10 2.66 13.59 6.43
CA PHE A 10 3.83 12.76 6.71
C PHE A 10 5.09 13.62 6.75
N GLN A 11 5.39 14.10 7.95
CA GLN A 11 6.55 14.95 8.24
C GLN A 11 7.26 14.42 9.49
N PRO A 12 7.85 13.22 9.44
CA PRO A 12 8.56 12.65 10.58
C PRO A 12 9.80 13.50 10.89
N PRO A 13 10.25 13.61 12.16
CA PRO A 13 11.49 14.31 12.48
C PRO A 13 12.71 13.74 11.75
N LEU A 14 13.66 14.60 11.35
CA LEU A 14 14.87 14.18 10.63
C LEU A 14 15.62 13.05 11.35
N ALA A 15 15.89 13.21 12.65
CA ALA A 15 16.62 12.21 13.44
C ALA A 15 15.90 10.85 13.50
N GLU A 16 14.56 10.85 13.57
CA GLU A 16 13.76 9.63 13.49
C GLU A 16 13.87 9.00 12.10
N THR A 17 13.78 9.82 11.06
CA THR A 17 13.89 9.38 9.66
C THR A 17 15.24 8.74 9.40
N MET A 18 16.34 9.38 9.79
CA MET A 18 17.69 8.82 9.66
C MET A 18 17.81 7.47 10.36
N THR A 19 17.28 7.36 11.57
CA THR A 19 17.28 6.10 12.34
C THR A 19 16.48 5.02 11.59
N MET A 20 15.29 5.34 11.11
CA MET A 20 14.41 4.40 10.40
C MET A 20 14.98 3.94 9.06
N LEU A 21 15.64 4.83 8.34
CA LEU A 21 16.27 4.55 7.04
C LEU A 21 17.70 4.03 7.18
N LYS A 22 18.25 3.99 8.40
CA LYS A 22 19.64 3.60 8.71
C LYS A 22 20.67 4.46 7.95
N ILE A 23 20.43 5.75 7.91
CA ILE A 23 21.38 6.72 7.36
C ILE A 23 22.52 6.90 8.34
N ASP A 24 23.75 6.88 7.83
CA ASP A 24 24.95 7.14 8.64
C ASP A 24 24.90 8.59 9.18
N PRO A 25 25.13 8.82 10.48
CA PRO A 25 25.19 10.18 11.04
C PRO A 25 26.18 11.10 10.32
N GLU A 26 27.24 10.58 9.73
CA GLU A 26 28.21 11.37 8.94
C GLU A 26 27.61 11.92 7.64
N MET A 27 26.48 11.36 7.17
CA MET A 27 25.77 11.78 5.96
C MET A 27 24.60 12.74 6.27
N GLU A 28 24.48 13.23 7.50
CA GLU A 28 23.31 14.02 7.90
C GLU A 28 23.12 15.27 7.05
N ASP A 29 24.20 16.01 6.75
CA ASP A 29 24.10 17.27 6.00
C ASP A 29 23.62 17.02 4.55
N GLU A 30 24.16 15.98 3.88
CA GLU A 30 23.75 15.62 2.52
C GLU A 30 22.34 15.03 2.47
N PHE A 31 21.99 14.22 3.48
CA PHE A 31 20.64 13.64 3.58
C PHE A 31 19.57 14.70 3.89
N ARG A 32 19.91 15.74 4.61
CA ARG A 32 18.98 16.82 5.04
C ARG A 32 18.31 17.48 3.83
N ASP A 33 19.04 17.79 2.79
CA ASP A 33 18.49 18.43 1.58
C ASP A 33 17.44 17.51 0.91
N VAL A 34 17.77 16.23 0.76
CA VAL A 34 16.85 15.24 0.20
C VAL A 34 15.63 15.02 1.10
N TYR A 35 15.84 14.99 2.41
CA TYR A 35 14.75 14.87 3.39
C TYR A 35 13.78 16.06 3.30
N GLU A 36 14.27 17.29 3.19
CA GLU A 36 13.44 18.50 3.07
C GLU A 36 12.58 18.46 1.78
N GLU A 37 13.17 18.05 0.68
CA GLU A 37 12.42 17.82 -0.55
C GLU A 37 11.34 16.73 -0.35
N CYS A 38 11.69 15.61 0.26
CA CYS A 38 10.75 14.52 0.51
C CYS A 38 9.55 14.97 1.36
N ILE A 39 9.78 15.65 2.49
CA ILE A 39 8.69 16.09 3.37
C ILE A 39 7.82 17.17 2.73
N SER A 40 8.37 17.95 1.79
CA SER A 40 7.61 18.99 1.08
C SER A 40 6.57 18.42 0.12
N VAL A 41 6.80 17.22 -0.42
CA VAL A 41 5.93 16.59 -1.43
C VAL A 41 5.22 15.34 -0.93
N ALA A 42 5.61 14.79 0.23
CA ALA A 42 5.04 13.55 0.75
C ALA A 42 3.54 13.65 1.00
N CYS A 43 2.76 12.82 0.33
CA CYS A 43 1.32 12.74 0.47
C CYS A 43 0.83 11.29 0.45
N PRO A 44 1.21 10.48 1.46
CA PRO A 44 0.83 9.09 1.50
C PRO A 44 -0.68 8.92 1.64
N LYS A 45 -1.23 8.01 0.84
CA LYS A 45 -2.67 7.78 0.71
C LYS A 45 -2.96 6.29 0.73
N ALA A 46 -4.14 5.94 1.22
CA ALA A 46 -4.70 4.61 1.11
C ALA A 46 -6.14 4.67 0.60
N VAL A 47 -6.53 3.64 -0.11
CA VAL A 47 -7.92 3.41 -0.50
C VAL A 47 -8.32 2.00 -0.13
N PHE A 48 -9.51 1.82 0.36
CA PHE A 48 -10.08 0.51 0.65
C PHE A 48 -11.60 0.49 0.44
N CYS A 49 -12.15 -0.70 0.33
CA CYS A 49 -13.59 -0.91 0.36
C CYS A 49 -13.93 -2.14 1.21
N LEU A 50 -15.14 -2.19 1.74
CA LEU A 50 -15.67 -3.36 2.43
C LEU A 50 -16.47 -4.20 1.43
N VAL A 51 -16.14 -5.50 1.34
CA VAL A 51 -16.84 -6.45 0.48
C VAL A 51 -17.17 -7.74 1.23
N SER A 52 -18.20 -8.45 0.76
CA SER A 52 -18.55 -9.77 1.24
C SER A 52 -17.55 -10.81 0.74
N VAL A 53 -17.37 -11.88 1.54
CA VAL A 53 -16.60 -13.06 1.17
C VAL A 53 -17.47 -14.29 1.34
N TYR A 54 -17.48 -15.17 0.36
CA TYR A 54 -18.10 -16.48 0.46
C TYR A 54 -17.38 -17.50 -0.42
N GLN A 55 -17.60 -18.77 -0.13
CA GLN A 55 -17.02 -19.87 -0.88
C GLN A 55 -18.06 -20.41 -1.91
N GLU A 56 -17.62 -20.60 -3.14
CA GLU A 56 -18.43 -21.14 -4.22
C GLU A 56 -17.68 -22.31 -4.89
N GLN A 57 -18.10 -23.55 -4.62
CA GLN A 57 -17.42 -24.76 -5.10
C GLN A 57 -15.90 -24.73 -4.77
N ASN A 58 -15.06 -24.52 -5.80
CA ASN A 58 -13.59 -24.47 -5.68
C ASN A 58 -13.04 -23.05 -5.78
N GLN A 59 -13.83 -22.02 -5.48
CA GLN A 59 -13.46 -20.62 -5.63
C GLN A 59 -13.80 -19.84 -4.37
N THR A 60 -12.96 -18.85 -4.04
CA THR A 60 -13.31 -17.80 -3.09
C THR A 60 -13.84 -16.61 -3.86
N VAL A 61 -15.05 -16.18 -3.53
CA VAL A 61 -15.66 -14.97 -4.10
C VAL A 61 -15.48 -13.83 -3.11
N ILE A 62 -14.88 -12.74 -3.58
CA ILE A 62 -14.64 -11.52 -2.82
C ILE A 62 -15.32 -10.37 -3.57
N GLY A 63 -16.42 -9.88 -3.03
CA GLY A 63 -17.29 -8.95 -3.75
C GLY A 63 -17.83 -9.60 -5.02
N GLU A 64 -17.45 -9.07 -6.19
CA GLU A 64 -17.85 -9.60 -7.51
C GLU A 64 -16.73 -10.42 -8.18
N GLU A 65 -15.54 -10.52 -7.57
CA GLU A 65 -14.38 -11.17 -8.14
C GLU A 65 -14.20 -12.60 -7.60
N ARG A 66 -13.76 -13.50 -8.48
CA ARG A 66 -13.55 -14.91 -8.19
C ARG A 66 -12.07 -15.26 -8.22
N PHE A 67 -11.61 -15.94 -7.19
CA PHE A 67 -10.21 -16.33 -7.02
C PHE A 67 -10.09 -17.86 -6.91
N LEU A 68 -9.29 -18.44 -7.80
CA LEU A 68 -8.92 -19.86 -7.81
C LEU A 68 -7.63 -20.04 -7.02
N SER A 69 -7.71 -19.99 -5.70
CA SER A 69 -6.60 -20.20 -4.80
C SER A 69 -7.02 -21.11 -3.66
N ARG A 70 -6.37 -22.28 -3.57
CA ARG A 70 -6.62 -23.22 -2.46
C ARG A 70 -6.24 -22.63 -1.11
N ILE A 71 -5.12 -21.87 -1.07
CA ILE A 71 -4.66 -21.21 0.16
C ILE A 71 -5.70 -20.17 0.60
N MET A 72 -6.22 -19.39 -0.34
CA MET A 72 -7.27 -18.41 -0.06
C MET A 72 -8.56 -19.09 0.43
N GLN A 73 -8.97 -20.20 -0.20
CA GLN A 73 -10.12 -20.97 0.26
C GLN A 73 -9.99 -21.44 1.70
N VAL A 74 -8.84 -22.00 2.07
CA VAL A 74 -8.59 -22.49 3.42
C VAL A 74 -8.58 -21.34 4.44
N ASN A 75 -7.87 -20.26 4.12
CA ASN A 75 -7.72 -19.11 5.02
C ASN A 75 -9.01 -18.31 5.19
N MET A 76 -9.87 -18.29 4.17
CA MET A 76 -11.10 -17.51 4.16
C MET A 76 -12.38 -18.32 4.41
N GLN A 77 -12.30 -19.60 4.77
CA GLN A 77 -13.48 -20.45 5.02
C GLN A 77 -14.47 -19.86 6.04
N LYS A 78 -13.95 -19.18 7.06
CA LYS A 78 -14.74 -18.57 8.13
C LYS A 78 -14.80 -17.04 8.07
N VAL A 79 -14.36 -16.47 6.95
CA VAL A 79 -14.31 -15.02 6.76
C VAL A 79 -15.53 -14.60 5.94
N GLY A 80 -16.37 -13.75 6.51
CA GLY A 80 -17.54 -13.20 5.79
C GLY A 80 -17.30 -11.83 5.16
N ARG A 81 -16.18 -11.17 5.47
CA ARG A 81 -15.86 -9.82 4.99
C ARG A 81 -14.39 -9.71 4.66
N ALA A 82 -14.07 -8.95 3.61
CA ALA A 82 -12.71 -8.56 3.28
C ALA A 82 -12.62 -7.05 3.01
N PHE A 83 -11.41 -6.53 3.12
CA PHE A 83 -11.09 -5.15 2.80
C PHE A 83 -10.03 -5.15 1.70
N PRO A 84 -10.44 -5.21 0.41
CA PRO A 84 -9.55 -4.86 -0.68
C PRO A 84 -9.00 -3.46 -0.46
N TYR A 85 -7.67 -3.30 -0.56
CA TYR A 85 -7.03 -2.02 -0.33
C TYR A 85 -5.79 -1.82 -1.21
N ALA A 86 -5.41 -0.57 -1.38
CA ALA A 86 -4.12 -0.17 -1.94
C ALA A 86 -3.56 1.01 -1.14
N VAL A 87 -2.24 1.10 -1.06
CA VAL A 87 -1.52 2.21 -0.44
C VAL A 87 -0.52 2.80 -1.41
N SER A 88 -0.29 4.11 -1.31
CA SER A 88 0.62 4.86 -2.15
C SER A 88 1.41 5.86 -1.30
N CYS A 89 2.69 6.06 -1.62
CA CYS A 89 3.48 7.17 -1.07
C CYS A 89 3.11 8.54 -1.68
N GLY A 90 2.31 8.52 -2.75
CA GLY A 90 2.03 9.66 -3.60
C GLY A 90 2.88 9.63 -4.88
N ARG A 91 2.31 10.14 -5.95
CA ARG A 91 2.99 10.26 -7.26
C ARG A 91 4.17 11.22 -7.19
N GLU A 92 4.04 12.22 -6.33
CA GLU A 92 5.03 13.28 -6.13
C GLU A 92 6.38 12.74 -5.64
N LEU A 93 6.38 11.80 -4.70
CA LEU A 93 7.61 11.13 -4.25
C LEU A 93 8.23 10.24 -5.34
N TYR A 94 7.39 9.57 -6.14
CA TYR A 94 7.89 8.82 -7.29
C TYR A 94 8.56 9.73 -8.33
N GLU A 95 7.93 10.86 -8.66
CA GLU A 95 8.48 11.84 -9.59
C GLU A 95 9.78 12.46 -9.04
N LEU A 96 9.84 12.75 -7.74
CA LEU A 96 11.06 13.20 -7.07
C LEU A 96 12.18 12.17 -7.22
N ALA A 97 11.93 10.88 -6.96
CA ALA A 97 12.92 9.82 -7.14
C ALA A 97 13.44 9.75 -8.59
N GLN A 98 12.55 9.91 -9.59
CA GLN A 98 12.95 9.90 -11.00
C GLN A 98 13.74 11.16 -11.42
N SER A 99 13.58 12.28 -10.74
CA SER A 99 14.33 13.51 -11.01
C SER A 99 15.77 13.49 -10.48
N LYS A 100 16.06 12.61 -9.52
CA LYS A 100 17.40 12.50 -8.93
C LYS A 100 18.38 11.84 -9.89
N THR A 101 19.50 12.51 -10.15
CA THR A 101 20.60 12.03 -10.99
C THR A 101 21.61 11.24 -10.18
N ASP A 102 21.79 11.59 -8.89
CA ASP A 102 22.63 10.84 -7.96
C ASP A 102 21.91 9.55 -7.53
N PRO A 103 22.53 8.37 -7.72
CA PRO A 103 21.95 7.10 -7.31
C PRO A 103 21.70 6.99 -5.79
N LEU A 104 22.52 7.64 -4.96
CA LEU A 104 22.38 7.63 -3.51
C LEU A 104 21.17 8.48 -3.08
N GLU A 105 21.03 9.70 -3.60
CA GLU A 105 19.86 10.53 -3.35
C GLU A 105 18.56 9.83 -3.79
N ARG A 106 18.56 9.25 -4.99
CA ARG A 106 17.43 8.47 -5.49
C ARG A 106 17.08 7.33 -4.54
N TRP A 107 18.07 6.59 -4.07
CA TRP A 107 17.85 5.51 -3.11
C TRP A 107 17.26 6.02 -1.79
N TRP A 108 17.71 7.17 -1.28
CA TRP A 108 17.12 7.79 -0.09
C TRP A 108 15.65 8.16 -0.29
N VAL A 109 15.28 8.73 -1.44
CA VAL A 109 13.87 9.03 -1.77
C VAL A 109 13.04 7.74 -1.83
N ASP A 110 13.56 6.67 -2.43
CA ASP A 110 12.89 5.37 -2.49
C ASP A 110 12.69 4.77 -1.09
N CYS A 111 13.68 4.87 -0.22
CA CYS A 111 13.57 4.44 1.19
C CYS A 111 12.54 5.27 1.96
N PHE A 112 12.55 6.60 1.78
CA PHE A 112 11.57 7.51 2.38
C PHE A 112 10.14 7.20 1.89
N SER A 113 9.98 6.90 0.61
CA SER A 113 8.70 6.49 0.02
C SER A 113 8.14 5.23 0.68
N GLN A 114 8.99 4.24 0.94
CA GLN A 114 8.58 3.02 1.67
C GLN A 114 8.20 3.34 3.12
N TYR A 115 8.90 4.26 3.78
CA TYR A 115 8.57 4.69 5.14
C TYR A 115 7.19 5.38 5.16
N ALA A 116 6.93 6.29 4.21
CA ALA A 116 5.64 6.94 4.05
C ALA A 116 4.49 5.93 3.79
N MET A 117 4.70 4.95 2.92
CA MET A 117 3.72 3.88 2.67
C MET A 117 3.41 3.07 3.93
N ARG A 118 4.43 2.73 4.74
CA ARG A 118 4.21 2.00 6.00
C ARG A 118 3.42 2.83 7.01
N ALA A 119 3.61 4.14 7.04
CA ALA A 119 2.88 5.03 7.94
C ALA A 119 1.38 5.05 7.60
N VAL A 120 1.02 5.24 6.33
CA VAL A 120 -0.40 5.25 5.91
C VAL A 120 -1.04 3.86 6.02
N ASP A 121 -0.29 2.78 5.77
CA ASP A 121 -0.76 1.41 5.96
C ASP A 121 -1.09 1.10 7.43
N LYS A 122 -0.24 1.59 8.34
CA LYS A 122 -0.48 1.49 9.80
C LYS A 122 -1.74 2.27 10.19
N GLU A 123 -1.89 3.49 9.70
CA GLU A 123 -3.07 4.33 9.97
C GLU A 123 -4.34 3.70 9.39
N MET A 124 -4.30 3.20 8.17
CA MET A 124 -5.42 2.46 7.57
C MET A 124 -5.83 1.28 8.45
N THR A 125 -4.85 0.50 8.93
CA THR A 125 -5.11 -0.63 9.82
C THR A 125 -5.78 -0.21 11.12
N ARG A 126 -5.33 0.92 11.71
CA ARG A 126 -5.95 1.51 12.90
C ARG A 126 -7.40 1.89 12.64
N VAL A 127 -7.66 2.65 11.57
CA VAL A 127 -9.00 3.07 11.17
C VAL A 127 -9.93 1.88 10.92
N LEU A 128 -9.46 0.87 10.19
CA LEU A 128 -10.22 -0.36 9.95
C LEU A 128 -10.57 -1.07 11.26
N THR A 129 -9.59 -1.20 12.16
CA THR A 129 -9.78 -1.89 13.44
C THR A 129 -10.79 -1.19 14.32
N GLU A 130 -10.70 0.14 14.43
CA GLU A 130 -11.62 0.94 15.26
C GLU A 130 -13.03 1.01 14.67
N THR A 131 -13.13 1.29 13.36
CA THR A 131 -14.42 1.47 12.68
C THR A 131 -15.22 0.17 12.60
N TYR A 132 -14.56 -0.93 12.27
CA TYR A 132 -15.23 -2.21 12.04
C TYR A 132 -15.06 -3.21 13.17
N ARG A 133 -14.41 -2.81 14.28
CA ARG A 133 -14.14 -3.63 15.47
C ARG A 133 -13.51 -4.98 15.07
N LEU A 134 -12.42 -4.89 14.33
CA LEU A 134 -11.76 -6.09 13.82
C LEU A 134 -11.07 -6.84 14.97
N GLY A 135 -11.22 -8.17 14.95
CA GLY A 135 -10.42 -9.09 15.76
C GLY A 135 -9.11 -9.45 15.07
N HIS A 136 -8.78 -10.74 15.05
CA HIS A 136 -7.61 -11.20 14.29
C HIS A 136 -7.81 -10.99 12.80
N THR A 137 -6.81 -10.36 12.17
CA THR A 137 -6.79 -10.10 10.74
C THR A 137 -5.58 -10.79 10.10
N ALA A 138 -5.73 -11.20 8.84
CA ALA A 138 -4.64 -11.67 8.01
C ALA A 138 -4.60 -10.83 6.73
N ARG A 139 -3.42 -10.68 6.16
CA ARG A 139 -3.20 -9.98 4.89
C ARG A 139 -2.74 -10.97 3.83
N MET A 140 -3.22 -10.76 2.63
CA MET A 140 -2.83 -11.55 1.46
C MET A 140 -2.54 -10.59 0.31
N ASN A 141 -1.36 -10.68 -0.24
CA ASN A 141 -0.94 -9.82 -1.36
C ASN A 141 -0.81 -10.68 -2.62
N PRO A 142 -1.34 -10.23 -3.77
CA PRO A 142 -1.07 -10.87 -5.05
C PRO A 142 0.44 -11.00 -5.30
N GLY A 143 0.88 -12.18 -5.70
CA GLY A 143 2.31 -12.48 -5.91
C GLY A 143 3.05 -13.02 -4.68
N SER A 144 2.46 -12.96 -3.47
CA SER A 144 3.09 -13.49 -2.25
C SER A 144 2.83 -14.98 -1.99
N LEU A 145 1.91 -15.58 -2.71
CA LEU A 145 1.53 -16.99 -2.57
C LEU A 145 1.61 -17.70 -3.93
N PRO A 146 1.99 -18.99 -3.97
CA PRO A 146 2.15 -19.73 -5.22
C PRO A 146 0.88 -19.76 -6.09
N ASP A 147 -0.30 -19.81 -5.49
CA ASP A 147 -1.59 -19.88 -6.16
C ASP A 147 -2.41 -18.57 -6.10
N PHE A 148 -1.75 -17.48 -5.70
CA PHE A 148 -2.29 -16.12 -5.74
C PHE A 148 -1.33 -15.21 -6.52
N PRO A 149 -1.24 -15.38 -7.86
CA PRO A 149 -0.24 -14.72 -8.68
C PRO A 149 -0.45 -13.21 -8.75
N ILE A 150 0.61 -12.49 -9.13
CA ILE A 150 0.60 -11.02 -9.25
C ILE A 150 -0.50 -10.51 -10.20
N THR A 151 -0.91 -11.29 -11.19
CA THR A 151 -2.00 -10.96 -12.12
C THR A 151 -3.36 -10.80 -11.44
N CYS A 152 -3.53 -11.34 -10.22
CA CYS A 152 -4.72 -11.12 -9.39
C CYS A 152 -4.88 -9.66 -8.94
N GLN A 153 -3.85 -8.83 -9.08
CA GLN A 153 -3.99 -7.39 -8.87
C GLN A 153 -5.06 -6.76 -9.76
N ARG A 154 -5.29 -7.30 -10.96
CA ARG A 154 -6.36 -6.81 -11.85
C ARG A 154 -7.75 -6.92 -11.22
N ALA A 155 -8.01 -8.03 -10.52
CA ALA A 155 -9.25 -8.23 -9.78
C ALA A 155 -9.33 -7.26 -8.59
N LEU A 156 -8.23 -7.08 -7.86
CA LEU A 156 -8.16 -6.11 -6.76
C LEU A 156 -8.48 -4.69 -7.23
N PHE A 157 -7.90 -4.25 -8.36
CA PHE A 157 -8.17 -2.93 -8.92
C PHE A 157 -9.62 -2.78 -9.38
N ARG A 158 -10.26 -3.84 -9.93
CA ARG A 158 -11.69 -3.79 -10.24
C ARG A 158 -12.56 -3.63 -8.99
N LEU A 159 -12.22 -4.28 -7.88
CA LEU A 159 -12.89 -4.11 -6.60
C LEU A 159 -12.73 -2.69 -6.04
N LEU A 160 -11.60 -2.05 -6.25
CA LEU A 160 -11.35 -0.67 -5.83
C LEU A 160 -11.94 0.37 -6.80
N GLY A 161 -12.31 -0.05 -8.02
CA GLY A 161 -12.86 0.84 -9.03
C GLY A 161 -11.88 1.97 -9.38
N ASP A 162 -12.35 3.21 -9.41
CA ASP A 162 -11.54 4.40 -9.63
C ASP A 162 -10.70 4.84 -8.42
N GLY A 163 -10.86 4.13 -7.29
CA GLY A 163 -10.19 4.47 -6.03
C GLY A 163 -8.66 4.41 -6.12
N ALA A 164 -8.12 3.41 -6.83
CA ALA A 164 -6.68 3.28 -7.01
C ALA A 164 -6.10 4.47 -7.81
N ALA A 165 -6.77 4.89 -8.90
CA ALA A 165 -6.37 6.04 -9.69
C ALA A 165 -6.41 7.35 -8.88
N LYS A 166 -7.38 7.50 -7.98
CA LYS A 166 -7.49 8.69 -7.10
C LYS A 166 -6.33 8.83 -6.10
N ILE A 167 -5.64 7.75 -5.78
CA ILE A 167 -4.42 7.79 -4.95
C ILE A 167 -3.13 7.72 -5.78
N GLY A 168 -3.23 7.92 -7.11
CA GLY A 168 -2.08 7.99 -8.02
C GLY A 168 -1.54 6.64 -8.47
N LEU A 169 -2.29 5.54 -8.30
CA LEU A 169 -1.88 4.20 -8.72
C LEU A 169 -2.53 3.79 -10.04
N GLU A 170 -1.69 3.34 -10.97
CA GLU A 170 -2.08 2.75 -12.23
C GLU A 170 -1.43 1.37 -12.39
N LEU A 171 -2.22 0.40 -12.82
CA LEU A 171 -1.72 -0.95 -13.03
C LEU A 171 -1.14 -1.09 -14.44
N THR A 172 0.14 -1.40 -14.54
CA THR A 172 0.80 -1.67 -15.82
C THR A 172 0.31 -2.97 -16.47
N SER A 173 0.65 -3.20 -17.73
CA SER A 173 0.33 -4.44 -18.45
C SER A 173 0.91 -5.69 -17.76
N THR A 174 2.05 -5.53 -17.08
CA THR A 174 2.73 -6.59 -16.30
C THR A 174 2.21 -6.71 -14.87
N CYS A 175 1.15 -5.99 -14.51
CA CYS A 175 0.60 -5.94 -13.15
C CYS A 175 1.58 -5.37 -12.10
N LEU A 176 2.45 -4.46 -12.49
CA LEU A 176 3.25 -3.63 -11.59
C LEU A 176 2.56 -2.27 -11.40
N MET A 177 2.77 -1.67 -10.24
CA MET A 177 2.25 -0.34 -9.89
C MET A 177 3.37 0.69 -9.95
#